data_4b2691cd9a4c7908b89999ea867a76dc
#
_entry.id   4b2691cd9a4c7908b89999ea867a76dc
#
_cell.length_a   1.000
_cell.length_b   1.000
_cell.length_c   1.000
_cell.angle_alpha   90.00
_cell.angle_beta   90.00
_cell.angle_gamma   90.00
#
_symmetry.space_group_name_H-M   'P 1'
#
loop_
_entity.id
_entity.type
_entity.pdbx_description
1 polymer ?
#
loop_
_entity_poly.entity_id
_entity_poly.type
_entity_poly.pdbx_seq_one_letter_code
_entity_poly.pdbx_strand_id
1 'polypeptide(L)'
;MKHIYTLLLGLLAWSASMAQEGVNFRDITFEEALKQAKSENKLVFMDCYTSWCGPCKNMADKVFPQKAAGDYFNPRFVCVKYDMEKGAGVELAKKFEVHAYPTFLMIRPDGSMQHRLVGGDGLEAFIARVEQGFDEQNNLSALHSRYEKG
;
A
#
# COMPACT_ATOMS: atom_id res chain seq x y z
N MET A 1 36.21 -15.26 -54.41
CA MET A 1 36.16 -14.72 -53.06
C MET A 1 34.75 -14.18 -52.82
N LYS A 2 33.95 -14.95 -52.08
CA LYS A 2 32.53 -14.58 -51.79
C LYS A 2 32.48 -14.10 -50.35
N HIS A 3 32.23 -12.81 -50.16
CA HIS A 3 32.02 -12.22 -48.85
C HIS A 3 30.58 -12.53 -48.40
N ILE A 4 30.43 -13.40 -47.42
CA ILE A 4 29.16 -13.69 -46.76
C ILE A 4 29.02 -12.64 -45.64
N TYR A 5 28.20 -11.63 -45.87
CA TYR A 5 27.76 -10.70 -44.82
C TYR A 5 26.66 -11.38 -44.00
N THR A 6 27.02 -11.87 -42.86
CA THR A 6 26.05 -12.38 -41.87
C THR A 6 25.41 -11.19 -41.19
N LEU A 7 24.20 -10.83 -41.60
CA LEU A 7 23.34 -9.88 -40.91
C LEU A 7 22.85 -10.54 -39.62
N LEU A 8 23.48 -10.17 -38.49
CA LEU A 8 22.96 -10.40 -37.14
C LEU A 8 21.80 -9.44 -36.91
N LEU A 9 20.60 -9.92 -37.20
CA LEU A 9 19.36 -9.27 -36.71
C LEU A 9 19.28 -9.47 -35.22
N GLY A 10 19.71 -8.44 -34.45
CA GLY A 10 19.48 -8.34 -33.02
C GLY A 10 17.98 -8.17 -32.79
N LEU A 11 17.31 -9.24 -32.39
CA LEU A 11 15.98 -9.21 -31.80
C LEU A 11 16.10 -8.50 -30.44
N LEU A 12 15.90 -7.19 -30.43
CA LEU A 12 15.55 -6.45 -29.22
C LEU A 12 14.18 -6.95 -28.77
N ALA A 13 14.19 -7.95 -27.89
CA ALA A 13 13.00 -8.34 -27.15
C ALA A 13 12.61 -7.17 -26.26
N TRP A 14 11.72 -6.32 -26.78
CA TRP A 14 11.01 -5.34 -25.98
C TRP A 14 10.08 -6.12 -25.06
N SER A 15 10.57 -6.46 -23.88
CA SER A 15 9.71 -6.91 -22.80
C SER A 15 8.81 -5.72 -22.45
N ALA A 16 7.62 -5.69 -23.05
CA ALA A 16 6.53 -4.86 -22.60
C ALA A 16 6.22 -5.32 -21.16
N SER A 17 6.81 -4.64 -20.18
CA SER A 17 6.37 -4.74 -18.81
C SER A 17 4.90 -4.33 -18.82
N MET A 18 4.01 -5.31 -18.68
CA MET A 18 2.60 -5.05 -18.44
C MET A 18 2.56 -4.26 -17.15
N ALA A 19 2.50 -2.94 -17.25
CA ALA A 19 2.34 -2.07 -16.09
C ALA A 19 1.05 -2.53 -15.38
N GLN A 20 1.18 -3.02 -14.16
CA GLN A 20 0.04 -3.42 -13.35
C GLN A 20 -0.81 -2.19 -13.13
N GLU A 21 -2.00 -2.17 -13.69
CA GLU A 21 -2.97 -1.11 -13.41
C GLU A 21 -3.46 -1.27 -11.97
N GLY A 22 -3.64 -0.13 -11.29
CA GLY A 22 -4.10 -0.10 -9.90
C GLY A 22 -3.02 -0.35 -8.85
N VAL A 23 -3.49 -0.42 -7.61
CA VAL A 23 -2.60 -0.62 -6.45
C VAL A 23 -2.04 -2.04 -6.43
N ASN A 24 -0.71 -2.14 -6.36
CA ASN A 24 0.00 -3.41 -6.27
C ASN A 24 0.05 -3.90 -4.82
N PHE A 25 -0.95 -4.65 -4.39
CA PHE A 25 -0.93 -5.34 -3.10
C PHE A 25 -0.03 -6.57 -3.19
N ARG A 26 1.07 -6.57 -2.43
CA ARG A 26 2.06 -7.65 -2.39
C ARG A 26 1.57 -8.75 -1.44
N ASP A 27 1.66 -10.00 -1.88
CA ASP A 27 1.36 -11.18 -1.07
C ASP A 27 2.61 -11.59 -0.29
N ILE A 28 2.92 -10.85 0.75
CA ILE A 28 4.10 -11.01 1.61
C ILE A 28 3.70 -10.89 3.08
N THR A 29 4.58 -11.34 3.98
CA THR A 29 4.38 -11.16 5.42
C THR A 29 4.57 -9.69 5.83
N PHE A 30 4.07 -9.34 7.00
CA PHE A 30 4.24 -7.99 7.52
C PHE A 30 5.71 -7.63 7.75
N GLU A 31 6.51 -8.58 8.25
CA GLU A 31 7.95 -8.42 8.43
C GLU A 31 8.68 -8.18 7.10
N GLU A 32 8.29 -8.90 6.05
CA GLU A 32 8.82 -8.68 4.70
C GLU A 32 8.42 -7.32 4.15
N ALA A 33 7.18 -6.89 4.41
CA ALA A 33 6.71 -5.56 4.02
C ALA A 33 7.54 -4.45 4.67
N LEU A 34 7.85 -4.56 5.97
CA LEU A 34 8.72 -3.61 6.67
C LEU A 34 10.14 -3.58 6.08
N LYS A 35 10.72 -4.75 5.79
CA LYS A 35 12.05 -4.85 5.17
C LYS A 35 12.07 -4.20 3.78
N GLN A 36 11.06 -4.48 2.95
CA GLN A 36 10.94 -3.88 1.62
C GLN A 36 10.73 -2.37 1.70
N ALA A 37 9.87 -1.90 2.62
CA ALA A 37 9.65 -0.48 2.85
C ALA A 37 10.96 0.23 3.23
N LYS A 38 11.77 -0.37 4.09
CA LYS A 38 13.09 0.17 4.46
C LYS A 38 14.03 0.25 3.26
N SER A 39 14.14 -0.81 2.48
CA SER A 39 15.04 -0.86 1.32
C SER A 39 14.59 0.05 0.17
N GLU A 40 13.29 0.24 0.00
CA GLU A 40 12.71 1.10 -1.04
C GLU A 40 12.47 2.55 -0.59
N ASN A 41 12.79 2.88 0.66
CA ASN A 41 12.53 4.19 1.30
C ASN A 41 11.06 4.61 1.17
N LYS A 42 10.17 3.70 1.57
CA LYS A 42 8.70 3.87 1.52
C LYS A 42 8.08 3.61 2.89
N LEU A 43 6.83 4.01 3.05
CA LEU A 43 5.98 3.51 4.11
C LEU A 43 5.31 2.20 3.69
N VAL A 44 4.79 1.44 4.65
CA VAL A 44 3.83 0.37 4.38
C VAL A 44 2.43 0.97 4.40
N PHE A 45 1.63 0.67 3.37
CA PHE A 45 0.19 0.91 3.35
C PHE A 45 -0.51 -0.44 3.56
N MET A 46 -1.21 -0.57 4.68
CA MET A 46 -1.89 -1.82 5.04
C MET A 46 -3.40 -1.63 4.98
N ASP A 47 -4.05 -2.38 4.10
CA ASP A 47 -5.51 -2.52 4.05
C ASP A 47 -5.96 -3.62 5.02
N CYS A 48 -6.61 -3.21 6.10
CA CYS A 48 -7.19 -4.09 7.11
C CYS A 48 -8.67 -4.31 6.77
N TYR A 49 -8.99 -5.50 6.25
CA TYR A 49 -10.34 -5.83 5.79
C TYR A 49 -10.89 -7.09 6.48
N THR A 50 -12.16 -7.37 6.23
CA THR A 50 -12.82 -8.64 6.51
C THR A 50 -13.61 -9.10 5.29
N SER A 51 -13.86 -10.42 5.18
CA SER A 51 -14.54 -10.99 4.01
C SER A 51 -16.01 -10.57 3.86
N TRP A 52 -16.67 -10.17 4.95
CA TRP A 52 -18.06 -9.74 4.98
C TRP A 52 -18.27 -8.22 4.84
N CYS A 53 -17.20 -7.46 4.81
CA CYS A 53 -17.23 -6.00 4.82
C CYS A 53 -17.57 -5.43 3.43
N GLY A 54 -18.75 -4.88 3.27
CA GLY A 54 -19.21 -4.27 2.01
C GLY A 54 -18.37 -3.09 1.54
N PRO A 55 -18.06 -2.09 2.40
CA PRO A 55 -17.18 -0.99 2.04
C PRO A 55 -15.75 -1.42 1.68
N CYS A 56 -15.21 -2.47 2.31
CA CYS A 56 -13.91 -3.05 1.93
C CYS A 56 -13.95 -3.59 0.50
N LYS A 57 -15.02 -4.33 0.17
CA LYS A 57 -15.22 -4.83 -1.19
C LYS A 57 -15.33 -3.71 -2.21
N ASN A 58 -16.01 -2.62 -1.88
CA ASN A 58 -16.10 -1.46 -2.77
C ASN A 58 -14.73 -0.84 -3.03
N MET A 59 -13.87 -0.71 -2.02
CA MET A 59 -12.49 -0.24 -2.19
C MET A 59 -11.70 -1.17 -3.11
N ALA A 60 -11.78 -2.48 -2.87
CA ALA A 60 -11.08 -3.51 -3.65
C ALA A 60 -11.54 -3.59 -5.10
N ASP A 61 -12.83 -3.44 -5.37
CA ASP A 61 -13.40 -3.63 -6.70
C ASP A 61 -13.42 -2.34 -7.54
N LYS A 62 -13.52 -1.17 -6.91
CA LYS A 62 -13.79 0.09 -7.63
C LYS A 62 -12.73 1.19 -7.42
N VAL A 63 -12.02 1.19 -6.31
CA VAL A 63 -11.06 2.25 -6.00
C VAL A 63 -9.64 1.82 -6.32
N PHE A 64 -9.15 0.77 -5.69
CA PHE A 64 -7.79 0.31 -5.86
C PHE A 64 -7.41 -0.20 -7.25
N PRO A 65 -8.32 -0.75 -8.08
CA PRO A 65 -7.98 -1.16 -9.44
C PRO A 65 -7.77 -0.01 -10.42
N GLN A 66 -8.13 1.23 -10.06
CA GLN A 66 -7.93 2.38 -10.94
C GLN A 66 -6.44 2.65 -11.18
N LYS A 67 -6.08 2.95 -12.43
CA LYS A 67 -4.70 3.31 -12.79
C LYS A 67 -4.18 4.48 -11.94
N ALA A 68 -5.00 5.50 -11.72
CA ALA A 68 -4.64 6.65 -10.89
C ALA A 68 -4.34 6.25 -9.44
N ALA A 69 -5.02 5.23 -8.90
CA ALA A 69 -4.69 4.67 -7.59
C ALA A 69 -3.29 4.03 -7.59
N GLY A 70 -3.00 3.20 -8.59
CA GLY A 70 -1.67 2.60 -8.74
C GLY A 70 -0.58 3.65 -8.88
N ASP A 71 -0.79 4.65 -9.72
CA ASP A 71 0.16 5.75 -9.95
C ASP A 71 0.45 6.55 -8.68
N TYR A 72 -0.53 6.66 -7.77
CA TYR A 72 -0.35 7.33 -6.49
C TYR A 72 0.31 6.44 -5.42
N PHE A 73 -0.23 5.24 -5.21
CA PHE A 73 0.18 4.37 -4.08
C PHE A 73 1.50 3.64 -4.33
N ASN A 74 1.72 3.08 -5.52
CA ASN A 74 2.85 2.20 -5.78
C ASN A 74 4.23 2.87 -5.62
N PRO A 75 4.43 4.14 -6.01
CA PRO A 75 5.70 4.83 -5.77
C PRO A 75 5.96 5.21 -4.31
N ARG A 76 4.90 5.36 -3.49
CA ARG A 76 4.96 5.88 -2.12
C ARG A 76 4.97 4.79 -1.07
N PHE A 77 4.37 3.65 -1.37
CA PHE A 77 4.11 2.61 -0.40
C PHE A 77 4.51 1.22 -0.88
N VAL A 78 4.91 0.39 0.06
CA VAL A 78 4.76 -1.05 -0.03
C VAL A 78 3.35 -1.38 0.43
N CYS A 79 2.48 -1.78 -0.50
CA CYS A 79 1.07 -2.03 -0.21
C CYS A 79 0.86 -3.51 0.12
N VAL A 80 0.16 -3.77 1.23
CA VAL A 80 -0.25 -5.11 1.68
C VAL A 80 -1.69 -5.07 2.17
N LYS A 81 -2.35 -6.22 2.18
CA LYS A 81 -3.71 -6.36 2.70
C LYS A 81 -3.85 -7.64 3.50
N TYR A 82 -4.56 -7.59 4.61
CA TYR A 82 -4.79 -8.76 5.45
C TYR A 82 -6.26 -8.82 5.90
N ASP A 83 -6.81 -10.05 5.85
CA ASP A 83 -8.11 -10.33 6.49
C ASP A 83 -7.90 -10.37 8.01
N MET A 84 -8.49 -9.42 8.71
CA MET A 84 -8.28 -9.24 10.15
C MET A 84 -8.91 -10.36 11.01
N GLU A 85 -9.68 -11.23 10.40
CA GLU A 85 -10.26 -12.41 11.07
C GLU A 85 -9.56 -13.71 10.71
N LYS A 86 -8.49 -13.69 9.90
CA LYS A 86 -7.79 -14.88 9.42
C LYS A 86 -6.28 -14.76 9.49
N GLY A 87 -5.62 -15.87 9.80
CA GLY A 87 -4.18 -15.99 9.74
C GLY A 87 -3.45 -14.88 10.52
N ALA A 88 -2.42 -14.31 9.91
CA ALA A 88 -1.62 -13.24 10.49
C ALA A 88 -2.43 -11.95 10.77
N GLY A 89 -3.55 -11.76 10.07
CA GLY A 89 -4.42 -10.59 10.27
C GLY A 89 -4.98 -10.49 11.69
N VAL A 90 -5.23 -11.62 12.34
CA VAL A 90 -5.76 -11.65 13.73
C VAL A 90 -4.80 -10.98 14.71
N GLU A 91 -3.52 -11.30 14.63
CA GLU A 91 -2.50 -10.68 15.50
C GLU A 91 -2.20 -9.23 15.09
N LEU A 92 -2.25 -8.91 13.80
CA LEU A 92 -2.12 -7.53 13.32
C LEU A 92 -3.28 -6.65 13.79
N ALA A 93 -4.51 -7.18 13.80
CA ALA A 93 -5.68 -6.48 14.32
C ALA A 93 -5.51 -6.13 15.80
N LYS A 94 -5.01 -7.06 16.61
CA LYS A 94 -4.70 -6.80 18.03
C LYS A 94 -3.57 -5.79 18.18
N LYS A 95 -2.47 -5.99 17.47
CA LYS A 95 -1.28 -5.13 17.54
C LYS A 95 -1.60 -3.66 17.24
N PHE A 96 -2.42 -3.41 16.25
CA PHE A 96 -2.77 -2.07 15.80
C PHE A 96 -4.15 -1.62 16.28
N GLU A 97 -4.80 -2.37 17.16
CA GLU A 97 -6.12 -2.05 17.72
C GLU A 97 -7.14 -1.71 16.63
N VAL A 98 -7.27 -2.61 15.63
CA VAL A 98 -8.21 -2.45 14.52
C VAL A 98 -9.58 -3.01 14.92
N HIS A 99 -10.58 -2.14 15.02
CA HIS A 99 -11.93 -2.49 15.51
C HIS A 99 -13.04 -2.13 14.51
N ALA A 100 -12.70 -1.53 13.38
CA ALA A 100 -13.64 -1.12 12.33
C ALA A 100 -13.07 -1.43 10.95
N TYR A 101 -13.93 -1.64 9.95
CA TYR A 101 -13.50 -2.04 8.60
C TYR A 101 -14.22 -1.23 7.51
N PRO A 102 -13.48 -0.83 6.45
CA PRO A 102 -12.04 -0.96 6.33
C PRO A 102 -11.29 0.01 7.25
N THR A 103 -10.12 -0.41 7.72
CA THR A 103 -9.12 0.47 8.32
C THR A 103 -7.85 0.39 7.49
N PHE A 104 -7.27 1.55 7.21
CA PHE A 104 -6.01 1.63 6.46
C PHE A 104 -4.94 2.24 7.36
N LEU A 105 -3.79 1.59 7.41
CA LEU A 105 -2.68 2.01 8.24
C LEU A 105 -1.50 2.44 7.38
N MET A 106 -0.92 3.58 7.71
CA MET A 106 0.39 4.00 7.21
C MET A 106 1.43 3.69 8.29
N ILE A 107 2.37 2.82 7.98
CA ILE A 107 3.31 2.26 8.95
C ILE A 107 4.73 2.54 8.48
N ARG A 108 5.57 3.02 9.42
CA ARG A 108 6.99 3.27 9.16
C ARG A 108 7.76 1.94 9.05
N PRO A 109 8.94 1.94 8.40
CA PRO A 109 9.78 0.74 8.29
C PRO A 109 10.19 0.13 9.64
N ASP A 110 10.17 0.90 10.73
CA ASP A 110 10.42 0.42 12.10
C ASP A 110 9.21 -0.27 12.75
N GLY A 111 8.08 -0.33 12.05
CA GLY A 111 6.84 -0.95 12.52
C GLY A 111 5.91 -0.01 13.30
N SER A 112 6.30 1.23 13.55
CA SER A 112 5.46 2.22 14.23
C SER A 112 4.38 2.77 13.29
N MET A 113 3.17 2.98 13.81
CA MET A 113 2.08 3.57 13.04
C MET A 113 2.28 5.08 12.89
N GLN A 114 2.23 5.57 11.65
CA GLN A 114 2.29 6.99 11.35
C GLN A 114 0.90 7.63 11.27
N HIS A 115 -0.04 6.93 10.62
CA HIS A 115 -1.38 7.43 10.41
C HIS A 115 -2.39 6.30 10.26
N ARG A 116 -3.67 6.61 10.51
CA ARG A 116 -4.80 5.68 10.42
C ARG A 116 -5.97 6.35 9.74
N LEU A 117 -6.58 5.64 8.80
CA LEU A 117 -7.84 6.03 8.18
C LEU A 117 -8.87 4.95 8.45
N VAL A 118 -10.08 5.33 8.80
CA VAL A 118 -11.21 4.41 8.98
C VAL A 118 -12.28 4.73 7.95
N GLY A 119 -12.81 3.70 7.30
CA GLY A 119 -13.83 3.82 6.26
C GLY A 119 -13.26 4.08 4.87
N GLY A 120 -13.99 3.60 3.85
CA GLY A 120 -13.67 3.82 2.44
C GLY A 120 -14.20 5.15 1.93
N ASP A 121 -13.74 5.53 0.74
CA ASP A 121 -14.17 6.74 0.05
C ASP A 121 -13.93 6.60 -1.47
N GLY A 122 -14.40 7.56 -2.28
CA GLY A 122 -13.96 7.69 -3.66
C GLY A 122 -12.47 8.02 -3.73
N LEU A 123 -11.80 7.68 -4.84
CA LEU A 123 -10.34 7.75 -4.94
C LEU A 123 -9.76 9.12 -4.57
N GLU A 124 -10.33 10.20 -5.11
CA GLU A 124 -9.82 11.56 -4.87
C GLU A 124 -9.90 11.95 -3.39
N ALA A 125 -11.08 11.75 -2.79
CA ALA A 125 -11.28 12.03 -1.37
C ALA A 125 -10.41 11.12 -0.48
N PHE A 126 -10.25 9.85 -0.87
CA PHE A 126 -9.39 8.90 -0.16
C PHE A 126 -7.92 9.33 -0.19
N ILE A 127 -7.39 9.72 -1.36
CA ILE A 127 -6.02 10.26 -1.49
C ILE A 127 -5.84 11.50 -0.61
N ALA A 128 -6.80 12.42 -0.61
CA ALA A 128 -6.72 13.63 0.24
C ALA A 128 -6.59 13.28 1.73
N ARG A 129 -7.25 12.22 2.18
CA ARG A 129 -7.13 11.71 3.56
C ARG A 129 -5.78 11.04 3.81
N VAL A 130 -5.24 10.30 2.84
CA VAL A 130 -3.90 9.69 2.92
C VAL A 130 -2.81 10.76 3.00
N GLU A 131 -2.96 11.86 2.23
CA GLU A 131 -2.00 12.99 2.27
C GLU A 131 -1.86 13.60 3.66
N GLN A 132 -2.93 13.61 4.47
CA GLN A 132 -2.86 14.05 5.87
C GLN A 132 -1.87 13.22 6.70
N GLY A 133 -1.66 11.97 6.34
CA GLY A 133 -0.69 11.09 6.98
C GLY A 133 0.77 11.47 6.74
N PHE A 134 1.07 12.24 5.69
CA PHE A 134 2.39 12.77 5.41
C PHE A 134 2.65 14.14 6.08
N ASP A 135 1.63 14.79 6.60
CA ASP A 135 1.80 16.01 7.37
C ASP A 135 2.44 15.70 8.72
N GLU A 136 3.72 16.00 8.85
CA GLU A 136 4.50 15.71 10.05
C GLU A 136 4.00 16.42 11.31
N GLN A 137 3.21 17.49 11.15
CA GLN A 137 2.65 18.25 12.26
C GLN A 137 1.26 17.79 12.67
N ASN A 138 0.49 17.25 11.72
CA ASN A 138 -0.94 16.95 11.91
C ASN A 138 -1.31 15.49 11.64
N ASN A 139 -0.36 14.60 11.36
CA ASN A 139 -0.66 13.18 11.32
C ASN A 139 -0.98 12.64 12.72
N LEU A 140 -1.63 11.50 12.80
CA LEU A 140 -2.11 10.93 14.07
C LEU A 140 -0.99 10.75 15.10
N SER A 141 0.19 10.33 14.68
CA SER A 141 1.36 10.14 15.56
C SER A 141 1.83 11.46 16.17
N ALA A 142 1.88 12.54 15.38
CA ALA A 142 2.27 13.86 15.86
C ALA A 142 1.23 14.45 16.83
N LEU A 143 -0.06 14.27 16.53
CA LEU A 143 -1.14 14.69 17.42
C LEU A 143 -1.09 13.98 18.76
N HIS A 144 -0.89 12.66 18.76
CA HIS A 144 -0.78 11.85 19.97
C HIS A 144 0.42 12.29 20.82
N SER A 145 1.60 12.46 20.20
CA SER A 145 2.80 12.94 20.89
C SER A 145 2.63 14.33 21.52
N ARG A 146 1.87 15.22 20.88
CA ARG A 146 1.56 16.55 21.46
C ARG A 146 0.61 16.44 22.65
N TYR A 147 -0.38 15.57 22.54
CA TYR A 147 -1.32 15.33 23.65
C TYR A 147 -0.64 14.76 24.91
N GLU A 148 0.29 13.82 24.73
CA GLU A 148 1.03 13.23 25.86
C GLU A 148 2.01 14.21 26.53
N LYS A 149 2.47 15.23 25.81
CA LYS A 149 3.42 16.24 26.34
C LYS A 149 2.75 17.47 26.94
N GLY A 150 1.47 17.66 26.71
CA GLY A 150 0.67 18.78 27.24
C GLY A 150 0.12 18.51 28.61
#